data_96c28c5d1acb67de01ccb082f1e90fa6
#
_entry.id   96c28c5d1acb67de01ccb082f1e90fa6
#
_cell.length_a   1.000
_cell.length_b   1.000
_cell.length_c   1.000
_cell.angle_alpha   90.00
_cell.angle_beta   90.00
_cell.angle_gamma   90.00
#
_symmetry.space_group_name_H-M   'P 1'
#
loop_
_entity.id
_entity.type
_entity.pdbx_description
1 polymer ?
#
loop_
_entity_poly.entity_id
_entity_poly.type
_entity_poly.pdbx_seq_one_letter_code
_entity_poly.pdbx_strand_id
1 'polypeptide(L)'
;MLAVLRPADLQQARLQLQQLQQAGLLHVELAVSLSPQWPAMVQQLRADFPQLRLGAASVRCAAGLQAALRAGLGYAVSPILDRALLAQAQAAGLPLVPGVFSPSEVAAAVAWGAQAVKLYPAAVLGPAYWASLRGPLGPLPFCIAAGGLSAEDGAPWLQAGVDAVALGGRLFDGEAEGSLLRPGLLTLLQWLRLRADA
;
A
#
# COMPACT_ATOMS: atom_id res chain seq x y z
N MET A 1 -3.34 -2.87 7.97
CA MET A 1 -4.04 -2.80 6.66
C MET A 1 -3.82 -1.43 6.04
N LEU A 2 -3.75 -1.36 4.69
CA LEU A 2 -3.56 -0.14 3.91
C LEU A 2 -4.68 -0.01 2.87
N ALA A 3 -5.09 1.22 2.56
CA ALA A 3 -5.95 1.52 1.42
C ALA A 3 -5.11 2.09 0.27
N VAL A 4 -5.43 1.71 -0.96
CA VAL A 4 -4.77 2.25 -2.17
C VAL A 4 -5.81 2.99 -3.00
N LEU A 5 -5.66 4.30 -3.12
CA LEU A 5 -6.58 5.18 -3.81
C LEU A 5 -6.02 5.68 -5.16
N ARG A 6 -6.91 5.86 -6.12
CA ARG A 6 -6.64 6.49 -7.43
C ARG A 6 -7.72 7.52 -7.71
N PRO A 7 -7.80 8.59 -6.90
CA PRO A 7 -8.84 9.59 -7.09
C PRO A 7 -8.62 10.36 -8.40
N ALA A 8 -9.70 10.71 -9.08
CA ALA A 8 -9.66 11.50 -10.30
C ALA A 8 -9.25 12.96 -10.00
N ASP A 9 -9.65 13.48 -8.84
CA ASP A 9 -9.42 14.85 -8.43
C ASP A 9 -9.31 15.01 -6.90
N LEU A 10 -9.10 16.24 -6.46
CA LEU A 10 -8.97 16.60 -5.05
C LEU A 10 -10.26 16.36 -4.25
N GLN A 11 -11.43 16.61 -4.84
CA GLN A 11 -12.71 16.48 -4.15
C GLN A 11 -13.00 15.00 -3.86
N GLN A 12 -12.85 14.15 -4.85
CA GLN A 12 -12.98 12.70 -4.67
C GLN A 12 -11.98 12.16 -3.64
N ALA A 13 -10.72 12.62 -3.70
CA ALA A 13 -9.71 12.24 -2.73
C ALA A 13 -10.12 12.58 -1.30
N ARG A 14 -10.64 13.80 -1.07
CA ARG A 14 -11.12 14.24 0.26
C ARG A 14 -12.26 13.38 0.78
N LEU A 15 -13.26 13.10 -0.04
CA LEU A 15 -14.39 12.26 0.35
C LEU A 15 -13.95 10.85 0.73
N GLN A 16 -13.07 10.25 -0.08
CA GLN A 16 -12.54 8.92 0.18
C GLN A 16 -11.68 8.90 1.47
N LEU A 17 -10.78 9.86 1.66
CA LEU A 17 -9.94 9.95 2.86
C LEU A 17 -10.77 10.18 4.12
N GLN A 18 -11.81 11.01 4.05
CA GLN A 18 -12.71 11.24 5.18
C GLN A 18 -13.43 9.96 5.60
N GLN A 19 -13.96 9.19 4.67
CA GLN A 19 -14.62 7.92 4.97
C GLN A 19 -13.64 6.90 5.58
N LEU A 20 -12.42 6.80 5.05
CA LEU A 20 -11.39 5.89 5.57
C LEU A 20 -10.96 6.30 6.98
N GLN A 21 -10.78 7.60 7.23
CA GLN A 21 -10.45 8.13 8.57
C GLN A 21 -11.57 7.85 9.58
N GLN A 22 -12.83 8.07 9.20
CA GLN A 22 -13.99 7.76 10.04
C GLN A 22 -14.10 6.26 10.35
N ALA A 23 -13.73 5.40 9.40
CA ALA A 23 -13.65 3.96 9.61
C ALA A 23 -12.45 3.54 10.51
N GLY A 24 -11.53 4.46 10.79
CA GLY A 24 -10.35 4.21 11.62
C GLY A 24 -9.18 3.58 10.87
N LEU A 25 -9.13 3.70 9.54
CA LEU A 25 -7.98 3.30 8.75
C LEU A 25 -6.98 4.46 8.68
N LEU A 26 -5.74 4.21 9.14
CA LEU A 26 -4.72 5.26 9.23
C LEU A 26 -3.75 5.30 8.05
N HIS A 27 -3.51 4.17 7.38
CA HIS A 27 -2.53 4.08 6.29
C HIS A 27 -3.20 4.11 4.94
N VAL A 28 -2.93 5.14 4.15
CA VAL A 28 -3.50 5.31 2.80
C VAL A 28 -2.41 5.65 1.80
N GLU A 29 -2.39 4.91 0.70
CA GLU A 29 -1.51 5.15 -0.43
C GLU A 29 -2.29 5.89 -1.53
N LEU A 30 -1.73 6.99 -2.01
CA LEU A 30 -2.24 7.73 -3.18
C LEU A 30 -1.42 7.34 -4.41
N ALA A 31 -2.07 6.85 -5.45
CA ALA A 31 -1.38 6.50 -6.70
C ALA A 31 -0.68 7.72 -7.29
N VAL A 32 0.61 7.58 -7.57
CA VAL A 32 1.42 8.65 -8.16
C VAL A 32 0.90 9.02 -9.55
N SER A 33 0.73 10.32 -9.76
CA SER A 33 0.56 10.93 -11.06
C SER A 33 1.77 11.79 -11.40
N LEU A 34 2.17 11.79 -12.67
CA LEU A 34 3.24 12.67 -13.18
C LEU A 34 2.71 14.08 -13.54
N SER A 35 1.43 14.37 -13.30
CA SER A 35 0.88 15.71 -13.41
C SER A 35 1.65 16.69 -12.50
N PRO A 36 2.04 17.87 -12.97
CA PRO A 36 2.70 18.88 -12.16
C PRO A 36 1.90 19.33 -10.94
N GLN A 37 0.57 19.19 -10.97
CA GLN A 37 -0.33 19.57 -9.88
C GLN A 37 -0.43 18.51 -8.78
N TRP A 38 -0.05 17.25 -9.06
CA TRP A 38 -0.22 16.13 -8.11
C TRP A 38 0.50 16.37 -6.77
N PRO A 39 1.75 16.84 -6.71
CA PRO A 39 2.41 17.09 -5.43
C PRO A 39 1.69 18.14 -4.57
N ALA A 40 1.21 19.24 -5.18
CA ALA A 40 0.48 20.29 -4.47
C ALA A 40 -0.87 19.78 -3.94
N MET A 41 -1.59 18.99 -4.76
CA MET A 41 -2.82 18.32 -4.32
C MET A 41 -2.57 17.41 -3.10
N VAL A 42 -1.52 16.61 -3.12
CA VAL A 42 -1.19 15.71 -2.02
C VAL A 42 -0.75 16.47 -0.77
N GLN A 43 0.01 17.55 -0.90
CA GLN A 43 0.37 18.43 0.22
C GLN A 43 -0.88 19.01 0.90
N GLN A 44 -1.88 19.42 0.12
CA GLN A 44 -3.15 19.89 0.66
C GLN A 44 -3.90 18.77 1.41
N LEU A 45 -3.97 17.57 0.83
CA LEU A 45 -4.59 16.41 1.51
C LEU A 45 -3.88 16.05 2.82
N ARG A 46 -2.54 16.15 2.87
CA ARG A 46 -1.79 15.95 4.11
C ARG A 46 -2.11 16.99 5.18
N ALA A 47 -2.33 18.23 4.79
CA ALA A 47 -2.75 19.29 5.71
C ALA A 47 -4.19 19.09 6.18
N ASP A 48 -5.10 18.68 5.29
CA ASP A 48 -6.50 18.41 5.62
C ASP A 48 -6.69 17.17 6.52
N PHE A 49 -5.79 16.18 6.41
CA PHE A 49 -5.87 14.89 7.12
C PHE A 49 -4.56 14.55 7.89
N PRO A 50 -4.16 15.35 8.90
CA PRO A 50 -2.86 15.19 9.56
C PRO A 50 -2.73 13.88 10.37
N GLN A 51 -3.84 13.21 10.68
CA GLN A 51 -3.84 11.92 11.38
C GLN A 51 -3.59 10.73 10.43
N LEU A 52 -3.80 10.91 9.12
CA LEU A 52 -3.55 9.85 8.15
C LEU A 52 -2.06 9.77 7.79
N ARG A 53 -1.57 8.56 7.69
CA ARG A 53 -0.23 8.25 7.19
C ARG A 53 -0.30 8.02 5.69
N LEU A 54 -0.10 9.11 4.93
CA LEU A 54 -0.18 9.07 3.48
C LEU A 54 1.15 8.63 2.87
N GLY A 55 1.05 7.68 1.94
CA GLY A 55 2.16 7.16 1.14
C GLY A 55 1.87 7.28 -0.36
N ALA A 56 2.90 7.03 -1.17
CA ALA A 56 2.79 7.00 -2.63
C ALA A 56 2.62 5.57 -3.13
N ALA A 57 1.54 5.26 -3.83
CA ALA A 57 1.39 4.00 -4.55
C ALA A 57 1.88 4.11 -6.00
N SER A 58 2.17 2.95 -6.61
CA SER A 58 2.49 2.82 -8.04
C SER A 58 3.74 3.61 -8.49
N VAL A 59 4.71 3.80 -7.61
CA VAL A 59 5.98 4.43 -7.95
C VAL A 59 6.81 3.46 -8.81
N ARG A 60 6.98 3.74 -10.11
CA ARG A 60 7.62 2.85 -11.07
C ARG A 60 8.86 3.43 -11.75
N CYS A 61 9.20 4.67 -11.44
CA CYS A 61 10.33 5.37 -12.06
C CYS A 61 10.80 6.53 -11.19
N ALA A 62 11.98 7.06 -11.51
CA ALA A 62 12.57 8.20 -10.81
C ALA A 62 11.65 9.44 -10.77
N ALA A 63 10.92 9.72 -11.84
CA ALA A 63 9.98 10.86 -11.88
C ALA A 63 8.84 10.68 -10.86
N GLY A 64 8.31 9.46 -10.71
CA GLY A 64 7.30 9.13 -9.69
C GLY A 64 7.85 9.24 -8.27
N LEU A 65 9.09 8.79 -8.05
CA LEU A 65 9.78 8.95 -6.76
C LEU A 65 9.96 10.42 -6.41
N GLN A 66 10.41 11.24 -7.36
CA GLN A 66 10.55 12.69 -7.18
C GLN A 66 9.21 13.38 -6.91
N ALA A 67 8.12 12.93 -7.54
CA ALA A 67 6.78 13.45 -7.24
C ALA A 67 6.37 13.14 -5.79
N ALA A 68 6.63 11.91 -5.30
CA ALA A 68 6.37 11.52 -3.92
C ALA A 68 7.18 12.33 -2.91
N LEU A 69 8.47 12.59 -3.21
CA LEU A 69 9.34 13.44 -2.39
C LEU A 69 8.83 14.88 -2.33
N ARG A 70 8.50 15.48 -3.48
CA ARG A 70 7.93 16.85 -3.53
C ARG A 70 6.60 16.94 -2.78
N ALA A 71 5.79 15.89 -2.81
CA ALA A 71 4.55 15.81 -2.03
C ALA A 71 4.79 15.68 -0.52
N GLY A 72 6.02 15.41 -0.09
CA GLY A 72 6.40 15.22 1.30
C GLY A 72 5.81 13.96 1.92
N LEU A 73 5.57 12.90 1.13
CA LEU A 73 5.03 11.65 1.61
C LEU A 73 6.06 10.88 2.45
N GLY A 74 5.58 10.14 3.46
CA GLY A 74 6.42 9.44 4.42
C GLY A 74 6.98 8.11 3.93
N TYR A 75 6.42 7.54 2.86
CA TYR A 75 6.86 6.29 2.24
C TYR A 75 6.32 6.16 0.81
N ALA A 76 6.91 5.25 0.06
CA ALA A 76 6.50 4.92 -1.30
C ALA A 76 6.40 3.41 -1.50
N VAL A 77 5.50 3.00 -2.39
CA VAL A 77 5.26 1.59 -2.73
C VAL A 77 5.31 1.42 -4.24
N SER A 78 6.11 0.47 -4.68
CA SER A 78 6.28 0.11 -6.09
C SER A 78 5.55 -1.20 -6.43
N PRO A 79 5.00 -1.36 -7.63
CA PRO A 79 4.51 -2.66 -8.09
C PRO A 79 5.63 -3.54 -8.69
N ILE A 80 6.86 -3.03 -8.80
CA ILE A 80 7.99 -3.71 -9.42
C ILE A 80 9.22 -3.69 -8.49
N LEU A 81 10.13 -4.61 -8.73
CA LEU A 81 11.46 -4.62 -8.12
C LEU A 81 12.46 -3.96 -9.07
N ASP A 82 12.91 -2.78 -8.72
CA ASP A 82 13.91 -2.02 -9.47
C ASP A 82 15.03 -1.56 -8.52
N ARG A 83 16.25 -2.07 -8.76
CA ARG A 83 17.42 -1.80 -7.90
C ARG A 83 17.80 -0.33 -7.91
N ALA A 84 17.76 0.31 -9.07
CA ALA A 84 18.16 1.72 -9.19
C ALA A 84 17.15 2.63 -8.48
N LEU A 85 15.87 2.35 -8.61
CA LEU A 85 14.81 3.07 -7.93
C LEU A 85 14.88 2.91 -6.42
N LEU A 86 15.17 1.68 -5.93
CA LEU A 86 15.34 1.41 -4.50
C LEU A 86 16.54 2.18 -3.94
N ALA A 87 17.68 2.16 -4.64
CA ALA A 87 18.88 2.91 -4.23
C ALA A 87 18.63 4.43 -4.21
N GLN A 88 17.90 4.98 -5.20
CA GLN A 88 17.55 6.40 -5.22
C GLN A 88 16.63 6.78 -4.05
N ALA A 89 15.66 5.94 -3.71
CA ALA A 89 14.78 6.16 -2.57
C ALA A 89 15.55 6.14 -1.25
N GLN A 90 16.46 5.16 -1.07
CA GLN A 90 17.34 5.07 0.10
C GLN A 90 18.22 6.31 0.24
N ALA A 91 18.86 6.76 -0.85
CA ALA A 91 19.69 7.97 -0.86
C ALA A 91 18.89 9.24 -0.51
N ALA A 92 17.60 9.27 -0.85
CA ALA A 92 16.69 10.37 -0.54
C ALA A 92 16.03 10.25 0.86
N GLY A 93 16.31 9.18 1.62
CA GLY A 93 15.71 8.95 2.94
C GLY A 93 14.21 8.60 2.89
N LEU A 94 13.68 8.18 1.73
CA LEU A 94 12.30 7.79 1.57
C LEU A 94 12.17 6.26 1.57
N PRO A 95 11.54 5.63 2.57
CA PRO A 95 11.27 4.21 2.53
C PRO A 95 10.49 3.82 1.27
N LEU A 96 11.05 2.92 0.46
CA LEU A 96 10.40 2.35 -0.72
C LEU A 96 10.16 0.87 -0.50
N VAL A 97 8.90 0.45 -0.60
CA VAL A 97 8.47 -0.96 -0.56
C VAL A 97 8.42 -1.48 -2.00
N PRO A 98 9.39 -2.30 -2.45
CA PRO A 98 9.40 -2.83 -3.81
C PRO A 98 8.37 -3.95 -3.96
N GLY A 99 7.83 -4.08 -5.17
CA GLY A 99 6.97 -5.19 -5.57
C GLY A 99 7.77 -6.43 -5.89
N VAL A 100 7.33 -7.58 -5.40
CA VAL A 100 7.95 -8.90 -5.63
C VAL A 100 6.86 -9.93 -5.95
N PHE A 101 7.22 -10.95 -6.72
CA PHE A 101 6.32 -12.04 -7.08
C PHE A 101 6.96 -13.42 -6.86
N SER A 102 8.28 -13.54 -7.01
CA SER A 102 9.03 -14.79 -6.94
C SER A 102 9.99 -14.86 -5.75
N PRO A 103 10.42 -16.07 -5.34
CA PRO A 103 11.44 -16.23 -4.28
C PRO A 103 12.74 -15.48 -4.59
N SER A 104 13.15 -15.46 -5.87
CA SER A 104 14.37 -14.75 -6.30
C SER A 104 14.24 -13.25 -6.13
N GLU A 105 13.06 -12.68 -6.41
CA GLU A 105 12.80 -11.25 -6.21
C GLU A 105 12.75 -10.89 -4.73
N VAL A 106 12.18 -11.74 -3.87
CA VAL A 106 12.21 -11.54 -2.41
C VAL A 106 13.65 -11.51 -1.92
N ALA A 107 14.46 -12.50 -2.30
CA ALA A 107 15.88 -12.57 -1.91
C ALA A 107 16.67 -11.36 -2.42
N ALA A 108 16.44 -10.93 -3.68
CA ALA A 108 17.10 -9.76 -4.25
C ALA A 108 16.69 -8.46 -3.54
N ALA A 109 15.41 -8.27 -3.25
CA ALA A 109 14.91 -7.11 -2.52
C ALA A 109 15.59 -6.97 -1.14
N VAL A 110 15.67 -8.08 -0.38
CA VAL A 110 16.35 -8.12 0.92
C VAL A 110 17.84 -7.81 0.76
N ALA A 111 18.52 -8.44 -0.20
CA ALA A 111 19.95 -8.20 -0.47
C ALA A 111 20.24 -6.74 -0.86
N TRP A 112 19.28 -6.03 -1.44
CA TRP A 112 19.38 -4.60 -1.76
C TRP A 112 18.90 -3.68 -0.64
N GLY A 113 18.62 -4.22 0.55
CA GLY A 113 18.31 -3.46 1.76
C GLY A 113 16.83 -3.09 1.91
N ALA A 114 15.91 -3.73 1.18
CA ALA A 114 14.48 -3.53 1.41
C ALA A 114 14.07 -4.13 2.76
N GLN A 115 13.48 -3.31 3.64
CA GLN A 115 12.97 -3.75 4.95
C GLN A 115 11.57 -4.36 4.84
N ALA A 116 10.82 -3.97 3.81
CA ALA A 116 9.49 -4.46 3.50
C ALA A 116 9.37 -4.74 2.01
N VAL A 117 8.48 -5.67 1.64
CA VAL A 117 8.15 -5.99 0.25
C VAL A 117 6.66 -5.99 0.05
N LYS A 118 6.24 -5.70 -1.19
CA LYS A 118 4.85 -5.84 -1.63
C LYS A 118 4.72 -7.09 -2.49
N LEU A 119 4.04 -8.13 -1.97
CA LEU A 119 3.70 -9.30 -2.78
C LEU A 119 2.59 -8.91 -3.78
N TYR A 120 2.92 -8.91 -5.09
CA TYR A 120 2.04 -8.35 -6.11
C TYR A 120 2.16 -9.07 -7.47
N PRO A 121 1.03 -9.42 -8.12
CA PRO A 121 -0.33 -9.39 -7.59
C PRO A 121 -0.65 -10.62 -6.72
N ALA A 122 -1.03 -10.39 -5.47
CA ALA A 122 -1.17 -11.45 -4.47
C ALA A 122 -2.32 -12.43 -4.77
N ALA A 123 -3.44 -11.94 -5.29
CA ALA A 123 -4.64 -12.77 -5.52
C ALA A 123 -4.38 -13.99 -6.42
N VAL A 124 -3.40 -13.94 -7.34
CA VAL A 124 -3.07 -15.08 -8.22
C VAL A 124 -2.21 -16.14 -7.54
N LEU A 125 -1.55 -15.81 -6.42
CA LEU A 125 -0.66 -16.72 -5.70
C LEU A 125 -1.40 -17.50 -4.59
N GLY A 126 -2.37 -16.89 -3.96
CA GLY A 126 -3.07 -17.43 -2.81
C GLY A 126 -2.31 -17.28 -1.49
N PRO A 127 -3.01 -17.34 -0.34
CA PRO A 127 -2.42 -17.04 0.96
C PRO A 127 -1.27 -17.97 1.37
N ALA A 128 -1.34 -19.25 1.03
CA ALA A 128 -0.32 -20.24 1.41
C ALA A 128 1.06 -19.99 0.76
N TYR A 129 1.11 -19.24 -0.34
CA TYR A 129 2.35 -18.98 -1.07
C TYR A 129 3.40 -18.31 -0.20
N TRP A 130 3.05 -17.23 0.51
CA TRP A 130 4.02 -16.49 1.33
C TRP A 130 4.62 -17.35 2.43
N ALA A 131 3.78 -18.11 3.13
CA ALA A 131 4.24 -19.02 4.18
C ALA A 131 5.21 -20.09 3.65
N SER A 132 5.00 -20.57 2.41
CA SER A 132 5.84 -21.60 1.80
C SER A 132 7.28 -21.14 1.53
N LEU A 133 7.52 -19.84 1.44
CA LEU A 133 8.86 -19.28 1.21
C LEU A 133 9.77 -19.34 2.44
N ARG A 134 9.23 -19.51 3.65
CA ARG A 134 10.02 -19.54 4.88
C ARG A 134 11.00 -20.71 4.95
N GLY A 135 10.61 -21.87 4.41
CA GLY A 135 11.48 -23.04 4.35
C GLY A 135 12.79 -22.77 3.58
N PRO A 136 12.71 -22.40 2.29
CA PRO A 136 13.89 -22.20 1.46
C PRO A 136 14.63 -20.87 1.70
N LEU A 137 13.95 -19.80 2.15
CA LEU A 137 14.56 -18.49 2.29
C LEU A 137 14.92 -18.11 3.74
N GLY A 138 14.43 -18.87 4.73
CA GLY A 138 14.58 -18.50 6.15
C GLY A 138 13.69 -17.33 6.56
N PRO A 139 14.16 -16.40 7.41
CA PRO A 139 13.39 -15.24 7.84
C PRO A 139 12.96 -14.37 6.65
N LEU A 140 11.65 -14.09 6.54
CA LEU A 140 11.10 -13.26 5.48
C LEU A 140 11.01 -11.80 5.94
N PRO A 141 11.13 -10.82 5.02
CA PRO A 141 10.92 -9.40 5.32
C PRO A 141 9.45 -9.11 5.64
N PHE A 142 9.16 -7.91 6.18
CA PHE A 142 7.78 -7.43 6.32
C PHE A 142 7.07 -7.48 4.96
N CYS A 143 5.90 -8.12 4.92
CA CYS A 143 5.17 -8.37 3.67
C CYS A 143 3.81 -7.68 3.65
N ILE A 144 3.59 -6.90 2.59
CA ILE A 144 2.27 -6.33 2.26
C ILE A 144 1.70 -7.10 1.08
N ALA A 145 0.68 -7.94 1.30
CA ALA A 145 -0.03 -8.60 0.21
C ALA A 145 -0.98 -7.61 -0.48
N ALA A 146 -0.89 -7.50 -1.80
CA ALA A 146 -1.66 -6.53 -2.58
C ALA A 146 -1.96 -7.02 -3.99
N GLY A 147 -2.99 -6.45 -4.60
CA GLY A 147 -3.39 -6.73 -5.99
C GLY A 147 -4.45 -7.81 -6.10
N GLY A 148 -5.65 -7.38 -6.49
CA GLY A 148 -6.82 -8.22 -6.69
C GLY A 148 -7.54 -8.67 -5.42
N LEU A 149 -7.07 -8.27 -4.24
CA LEU A 149 -7.67 -8.63 -2.96
C LEU A 149 -8.93 -7.80 -2.65
N SER A 150 -9.88 -8.45 -2.03
CA SER A 150 -11.06 -7.86 -1.39
C SER A 150 -10.88 -7.80 0.14
N ALA A 151 -11.83 -7.24 0.85
CA ALA A 151 -11.79 -7.21 2.32
C ALA A 151 -11.92 -8.61 2.93
N GLU A 152 -12.67 -9.49 2.29
CA GLU A 152 -12.88 -10.88 2.70
C GLU A 152 -11.58 -11.70 2.64
N ASP A 153 -10.66 -11.34 1.73
CA ASP A 153 -9.34 -11.97 1.61
C ASP A 153 -8.39 -11.57 2.74
N GLY A 154 -8.66 -10.45 3.42
CA GLY A 154 -7.73 -9.86 4.39
C GLY A 154 -7.36 -10.79 5.53
N ALA A 155 -8.34 -11.39 6.21
CA ALA A 155 -8.10 -12.29 7.32
C ALA A 155 -7.33 -13.57 6.92
N PRO A 156 -7.68 -14.30 5.83
CA PRO A 156 -6.92 -15.44 5.34
C PRO A 156 -5.44 -15.11 5.05
N TRP A 157 -5.16 -13.97 4.41
CA TRP A 157 -3.79 -13.56 4.11
C TRP A 157 -2.98 -13.27 5.38
N LEU A 158 -3.55 -12.53 6.34
CA LEU A 158 -2.89 -12.22 7.61
C LEU A 158 -2.67 -13.47 8.47
N GLN A 159 -3.60 -14.43 8.45
CA GLN A 159 -3.43 -15.73 9.12
C GLN A 159 -2.34 -16.59 8.48
N ALA A 160 -2.14 -16.46 7.17
CA ALA A 160 -1.06 -17.13 6.45
C ALA A 160 0.33 -16.49 6.68
N GLY A 161 0.41 -15.42 7.47
CA GLY A 161 1.67 -14.85 7.94
C GLY A 161 2.23 -13.72 7.11
N VAL A 162 1.41 -13.02 6.28
CA VAL A 162 1.77 -11.68 5.81
C VAL A 162 1.50 -10.67 6.92
N ASP A 163 2.25 -9.57 6.93
CA ASP A 163 2.17 -8.58 8.00
C ASP A 163 1.08 -7.54 7.75
N ALA A 164 0.74 -7.32 6.49
CA ALA A 164 -0.32 -6.39 6.10
C ALA A 164 -0.99 -6.79 4.78
N VAL A 165 -2.20 -6.27 4.56
CA VAL A 165 -2.89 -6.33 3.28
C VAL A 165 -3.15 -4.92 2.77
N ALA A 166 -3.00 -4.70 1.46
CA ALA A 166 -3.33 -3.45 0.80
C ALA A 166 -4.49 -3.65 -0.19
N LEU A 167 -5.58 -2.95 0.05
CA LEU A 167 -6.80 -3.02 -0.74
C LEU A 167 -6.97 -1.76 -1.60
N GLY A 168 -7.41 -1.92 -2.84
CA GLY A 168 -7.57 -0.82 -3.79
C GLY A 168 -8.96 -0.78 -4.40
N GLY A 169 -9.11 -1.17 -5.65
CA GLY A 169 -10.32 -0.99 -6.46
C GLY A 169 -11.62 -1.62 -5.92
N ARG A 170 -11.58 -2.35 -4.82
CA ARG A 170 -12.76 -2.94 -4.16
C ARG A 170 -13.06 -2.35 -2.78
N LEU A 171 -12.52 -1.18 -2.47
CA LEU A 171 -12.78 -0.49 -1.20
C LEU A 171 -14.16 0.18 -1.17
N PHE A 172 -14.56 0.73 -2.31
CA PHE A 172 -15.82 1.46 -2.48
C PHE A 172 -16.79 0.69 -3.38
N ASP A 173 -18.07 0.98 -3.27
CA ASP A 173 -19.13 0.34 -4.05
C ASP A 173 -19.23 0.86 -5.50
N GLY A 174 -18.49 1.92 -5.84
CA GLY A 174 -18.37 2.51 -7.16
C GLY A 174 -17.12 3.38 -7.29
N GLU A 175 -16.94 3.97 -8.47
CA GLU A 175 -15.86 4.91 -8.78
C GLU A 175 -16.34 6.37 -8.77
N ALA A 176 -17.66 6.59 -8.72
CA ALA A 176 -18.28 7.91 -8.76
C ALA A 176 -18.07 8.68 -7.44
N GLU A 177 -18.24 9.99 -7.52
CA GLU A 177 -18.36 10.86 -6.36
C GLU A 177 -19.56 10.41 -5.50
N GLY A 178 -19.34 10.20 -4.20
CA GLY A 178 -20.36 9.72 -3.28
C GLY A 178 -20.41 8.21 -3.09
N SER A 179 -19.54 7.44 -3.76
CA SER A 179 -19.41 6.00 -3.47
C SER A 179 -19.07 5.74 -2.01
N LEU A 180 -19.72 4.74 -1.40
CA LEU A 180 -19.55 4.39 0.01
C LEU A 180 -18.54 3.25 0.19
N LEU A 181 -17.93 3.21 1.35
CA LEU A 181 -17.09 2.08 1.75
C LEU A 181 -17.92 0.79 1.78
N ARG A 182 -17.38 -0.27 1.18
CA ARG A 182 -18.03 -1.58 1.21
C ARG A 182 -18.11 -2.12 2.64
N PRO A 183 -19.23 -2.74 3.05
CA PRO A 183 -19.41 -3.27 4.40
C PRO A 183 -18.32 -4.25 4.84
N GLY A 184 -17.81 -5.10 3.93
CA GLY A 184 -16.73 -6.04 4.22
C GLY A 184 -15.46 -5.38 4.76
N LEU A 185 -15.16 -4.13 4.37
CA LEU A 185 -14.05 -3.38 4.92
C LEU A 185 -14.23 -3.10 6.41
N LEU A 186 -15.42 -2.69 6.83
CA LEU A 186 -15.70 -2.41 8.24
C LEU A 186 -15.58 -3.66 9.09
N THR A 187 -16.05 -4.80 8.57
CA THR A 187 -15.89 -6.12 9.20
C THR A 187 -14.41 -6.49 9.37
N LEU A 188 -13.59 -6.31 8.34
CA LEU A 188 -12.15 -6.57 8.42
C LEU A 188 -11.46 -5.64 9.44
N LEU A 189 -11.80 -4.36 9.46
CA LEU A 189 -11.25 -3.40 10.44
C LEU A 189 -11.62 -3.76 11.89
N GLN A 190 -12.85 -4.20 12.11
CA GLN A 190 -13.28 -4.68 13.42
C GLN A 190 -12.49 -5.93 13.85
N TRP A 191 -12.32 -6.90 12.96
CA TRP A 191 -11.53 -8.09 13.19
C TRP A 191 -10.07 -7.77 13.54
N LEU A 192 -9.47 -6.79 12.84
CA LEU A 192 -8.10 -6.33 13.12
C LEU A 192 -7.95 -5.70 14.50
N ARG A 193 -8.93 -4.89 14.93
CA ARG A 193 -8.93 -4.26 16.28
C ARG A 193 -8.96 -5.32 17.38
N LEU A 194 -9.85 -6.30 17.27
CA LEU A 194 -9.95 -7.39 18.26
C LEU A 194 -8.66 -8.20 18.39
N ARG A 195 -7.84 -8.28 17.35
CA ARG A 195 -6.54 -8.96 17.40
C ARG A 195 -5.39 -8.09 17.94
N ALA A 196 -5.51 -6.78 17.85
CA ALA A 196 -4.52 -5.88 18.42
C ALA A 196 -4.63 -5.77 19.93
N ASP A 197 -5.82 -6.05 20.48
CA ASP A 197 -6.13 -5.99 21.90
C ASP A 197 -5.93 -7.35 22.61
N ALA A 198 -5.61 -8.42 21.88
CA ALA A 198 -5.40 -9.78 22.37
C ALA A 198 -3.91 -10.13 22.47
#